data_953ff20da37ea5236698224e32decbee
#
_entry.id   953ff20da37ea5236698224e32decbee
#
_cell.length_a   1.000
_cell.length_b   1.000
_cell.length_c   1.000
_cell.angle_alpha   90.00
_cell.angle_beta   90.00
_cell.angle_gamma   90.00
#
_symmetry.space_group_name_H-M   'P 1'
#
loop_
_entity.id
_entity.type
_entity.pdbx_description
1 polymer ?
#
loop_
_entity_poly.entity_id
_entity_poly.type
_entity_poly.pdbx_seq_one_letter_code
_entity_poly.pdbx_strand_id
1 'polypeptide(L)'
;MVLGLAWSAMGSAQAADTKQMFDFYCAQCHGVKGDGKGINVGKDFATDPRNFTNAEDMSKRSDADIKGVIMDGGPSISKSPLMPPWGATLSVAQVDDLLAYIRKLCKCKAN
;
A
#
# COMPACT_ATOMS: atom_id res chain seq x y z
N MET A 1 -18.76 -5.05 42.02
CA MET A 1 -18.09 -4.09 41.15
C MET A 1 -17.55 -4.86 39.96
N VAL A 2 -18.19 -4.77 38.82
CA VAL A 2 -17.70 -5.37 37.57
C VAL A 2 -16.94 -4.27 36.84
N LEU A 3 -15.62 -4.34 36.83
CA LEU A 3 -14.80 -3.53 35.96
C LEU A 3 -14.93 -4.11 34.55
N GLY A 4 -15.85 -3.52 33.79
CA GLY A 4 -15.93 -3.79 32.36
C GLY A 4 -14.69 -3.23 31.69
N LEU A 5 -13.76 -4.11 31.34
CA LEU A 5 -12.69 -3.80 30.40
C LEU A 5 -13.35 -3.55 29.05
N ALA A 6 -13.58 -2.29 28.73
CA ALA A 6 -13.88 -1.88 27.38
C ALA A 6 -12.63 -2.13 26.54
N TRP A 7 -12.58 -3.22 25.84
CA TRP A 7 -11.61 -3.45 24.77
C TRP A 7 -12.01 -2.54 23.61
N SER A 8 -11.51 -1.33 23.69
CA SER A 8 -11.69 -0.33 22.65
C SER A 8 -11.04 -0.83 21.36
N ALA A 9 -11.76 -0.62 20.30
CA ALA A 9 -11.45 -0.93 18.92
C ALA A 9 -10.16 -0.25 18.41
N MET A 10 -8.99 -0.59 18.94
CA MET A 10 -7.69 -0.11 18.44
C MET A 10 -7.50 -0.51 16.96
N GLY A 11 -8.02 -1.68 16.53
CA GLY A 11 -7.93 -2.15 15.15
C GLY A 11 -8.67 -1.28 14.14
N SER A 12 -9.82 -0.66 14.51
CA SER A 12 -10.58 0.20 13.59
C SER A 12 -9.94 1.57 13.41
N ALA A 13 -9.35 2.16 14.46
CA ALA A 13 -8.63 3.42 14.37
C ALA A 13 -7.36 3.28 13.52
N GLN A 14 -6.60 2.19 13.70
CA GLN A 14 -5.40 1.90 12.92
C GLN A 14 -5.74 1.66 11.44
N ALA A 15 -6.80 0.95 11.13
CA ALA A 15 -7.26 0.72 9.76
C ALA A 15 -7.67 2.03 9.07
N ALA A 16 -8.34 2.95 9.80
CA ALA A 16 -8.70 4.28 9.28
C ALA A 16 -7.46 5.12 9.01
N ASP A 17 -6.47 5.10 9.92
CA ASP A 17 -5.20 5.81 9.74
C ASP A 17 -4.41 5.27 8.56
N THR A 18 -4.39 3.96 8.35
CA THR A 18 -3.72 3.32 7.22
C THR A 18 -4.37 3.71 5.89
N LYS A 19 -5.69 3.74 5.83
CA LYS A 19 -6.40 4.21 4.64
C LYS A 19 -6.07 5.68 4.34
N GLN A 20 -6.06 6.54 5.34
CA GLN A 20 -5.67 7.94 5.21
C GLN A 20 -4.24 8.06 4.67
N MET A 21 -3.32 7.27 5.19
CA MET A 21 -1.93 7.25 4.77
C MET A 21 -1.81 6.77 3.31
N PHE A 22 -2.52 5.73 2.94
CA PHE A 22 -2.59 5.25 1.56
C PHE A 22 -3.15 6.33 0.62
N ASP A 23 -4.26 6.95 1.00
CA ASP A 23 -4.89 8.00 0.21
C ASP A 23 -3.97 9.21 0.02
N PHE A 24 -3.17 9.54 1.02
CA PHE A 24 -2.26 10.68 0.95
C PHE A 24 -0.99 10.40 0.12
N TYR A 25 -0.34 9.25 0.34
CA TYR A 25 0.97 8.97 -0.27
C TYR A 25 0.91 8.13 -1.54
N CYS A 26 -0.12 7.35 -1.74
CA CYS A 26 -0.15 6.29 -2.76
C CYS A 26 -1.25 6.48 -3.80
N ALA A 27 -2.40 6.98 -3.38
CA ALA A 27 -3.61 6.98 -4.22
C ALA A 27 -3.52 7.90 -5.44
N GLN A 28 -2.68 8.94 -5.41
CA GLN A 28 -2.52 9.84 -6.55
C GLN A 28 -2.08 9.09 -7.82
N CYS A 29 -1.32 8.02 -7.64
CA CYS A 29 -0.89 7.16 -8.75
C CYS A 29 -1.63 5.83 -8.75
N HIS A 30 -1.75 5.17 -7.58
CA HIS A 30 -2.35 3.84 -7.49
C HIS A 30 -3.87 3.84 -7.44
N GLY A 31 -4.52 5.02 -7.29
CA GLY A 31 -5.97 5.15 -7.19
C GLY A 31 -6.48 4.94 -5.77
N VAL A 32 -7.59 5.63 -5.42
CA VAL A 32 -8.22 5.49 -4.09
C VAL A 32 -8.77 4.09 -3.84
N LYS A 33 -9.02 3.33 -4.91
CA LYS A 33 -9.44 1.92 -4.87
C LYS A 33 -8.26 0.96 -5.07
N GLY A 34 -7.06 1.48 -5.29
CA GLY A 34 -5.88 0.68 -5.57
C GLY A 34 -5.83 0.07 -6.96
N ASP A 35 -6.63 0.56 -7.90
CA ASP A 35 -6.77 0.00 -9.25
C ASP A 35 -5.69 0.46 -10.25
N GLY A 36 -4.74 1.27 -9.82
CA GLY A 36 -3.69 1.81 -10.66
C GLY A 36 -4.10 3.02 -11.49
N LYS A 37 -5.29 3.56 -11.25
CA LYS A 37 -5.88 4.67 -12.04
C LYS A 37 -5.98 5.94 -11.21
N GLY A 38 -4.86 6.33 -10.58
CA GLY A 38 -4.80 7.57 -9.81
C GLY A 38 -4.90 8.81 -10.70
N ILE A 39 -5.25 9.94 -10.09
CA ILE A 39 -5.46 11.20 -10.82
C ILE A 39 -4.18 11.74 -11.46
N ASN A 40 -3.01 11.33 -10.97
CA ASN A 40 -1.72 11.75 -11.52
C ASN A 40 -1.24 10.87 -12.68
N VAL A 41 -1.93 9.77 -12.97
CA VAL A 41 -1.56 8.89 -14.09
C VAL A 41 -1.92 9.57 -15.40
N GLY A 42 -0.91 9.79 -16.23
CA GLY A 42 -1.05 10.46 -17.50
C GLY A 42 -0.48 9.64 -18.65
N LYS A 43 -0.61 10.18 -19.86
CA LYS A 43 -0.10 9.57 -21.10
C LYS A 43 1.42 9.38 -21.10
N ASP A 44 2.12 10.15 -20.29
CA ASP A 44 3.59 10.17 -20.22
C ASP A 44 4.16 9.11 -19.26
N PHE A 45 3.29 8.33 -18.61
CA PHE A 45 3.72 7.23 -17.76
C PHE A 45 4.21 6.07 -18.63
N ALA A 46 5.53 5.86 -18.65
CA ALA A 46 6.14 4.73 -19.36
C ALA A 46 5.71 3.38 -18.80
N THR A 47 5.35 3.33 -17.52
CA THR A 47 4.87 2.14 -16.81
C THR A 47 3.70 2.57 -15.96
N ASP A 48 2.56 1.88 -16.12
CA ASP A 48 1.41 2.15 -15.27
C ASP A 48 1.65 1.72 -13.82
N PRO A 49 1.11 2.46 -12.84
CA PRO A 49 1.10 2.00 -11.45
C PRO A 49 0.42 0.64 -11.34
N ARG A 50 0.94 -0.20 -10.47
CA ARG A 50 0.39 -1.54 -10.27
C ARG A 50 -1.05 -1.46 -9.79
N ASN A 51 -1.89 -2.31 -10.36
CA ASN A 51 -3.26 -2.51 -9.92
C ASN A 51 -3.28 -3.49 -8.73
N PHE A 52 -3.50 -2.96 -7.55
CA PHE A 52 -3.53 -3.76 -6.32
C PHE A 52 -4.79 -4.62 -6.17
N THR A 53 -5.78 -4.44 -7.02
CA THR A 53 -7.00 -5.25 -7.00
C THR A 53 -6.89 -6.53 -7.83
N ASN A 54 -5.80 -6.68 -8.58
CA ASN A 54 -5.55 -7.88 -9.39
C ASN A 54 -4.91 -8.98 -8.52
N ALA A 55 -5.73 -9.90 -8.02
CA ALA A 55 -5.29 -10.96 -7.12
C ALA A 55 -4.27 -11.90 -7.75
N GLU A 56 -4.43 -12.24 -9.03
CA GLU A 56 -3.50 -13.12 -9.74
C GLU A 56 -2.10 -12.52 -9.81
N ASP A 57 -2.01 -11.27 -10.18
CA ASP A 57 -0.73 -10.57 -10.29
C ASP A 57 -0.12 -10.31 -8.92
N MET A 58 -0.94 -9.87 -7.96
CA MET A 58 -0.45 -9.54 -6.62
C MET A 58 0.00 -10.76 -5.82
N SER A 59 -0.59 -11.92 -6.03
CA SER A 59 -0.17 -13.15 -5.35
C SER A 59 1.20 -13.66 -5.80
N LYS A 60 1.68 -13.20 -6.96
CA LYS A 60 3.03 -13.52 -7.45
C LYS A 60 4.12 -12.67 -6.79
N ARG A 61 3.74 -11.66 -6.01
CA ARG A 61 4.67 -10.74 -5.34
C ARG A 61 4.80 -11.16 -3.88
N SER A 62 6.04 -11.32 -3.41
CA SER A 62 6.28 -11.56 -1.99
C SER A 62 5.98 -10.31 -1.16
N ASP A 63 5.68 -10.52 0.12
CA ASP A 63 5.50 -9.40 1.05
C ASP A 63 6.78 -8.56 1.16
N ALA A 64 7.93 -9.20 1.17
CA ALA A 64 9.22 -8.53 1.21
C ALA A 64 9.43 -7.63 -0.03
N ASP A 65 9.06 -8.11 -1.22
CA ASP A 65 9.17 -7.33 -2.45
C ASP A 65 8.27 -6.10 -2.42
N ILE A 66 7.02 -6.26 -1.98
CA ILE A 66 6.08 -5.13 -1.88
C ILE A 66 6.62 -4.09 -0.91
N LYS A 67 7.04 -4.49 0.28
CA LYS A 67 7.61 -3.57 1.26
C LYS A 67 8.89 -2.91 0.76
N GLY A 68 9.75 -3.67 0.09
CA GLY A 68 10.99 -3.17 -0.49
C GLY A 68 10.74 -2.06 -1.51
N VAL A 69 9.76 -2.22 -2.39
CA VAL A 69 9.40 -1.19 -3.37
C VAL A 69 8.85 0.07 -2.69
N ILE A 70 8.04 -0.09 -1.67
CA ILE A 70 7.55 1.06 -0.91
C ILE A 70 8.71 1.83 -0.26
N MET A 71 9.65 1.12 0.33
CA MET A 71 10.77 1.74 1.04
C MET A 71 11.80 2.34 0.10
N ASP A 72 12.15 1.64 -0.97
CA ASP A 72 13.30 1.94 -1.83
C ASP A 72 12.91 2.51 -3.20
N GLY A 73 11.63 2.52 -3.54
CA GLY A 73 11.12 3.07 -4.79
C GLY A 73 11.21 2.12 -5.99
N GLY A 74 10.60 2.57 -7.10
CA GLY A 74 10.54 1.81 -8.35
C GLY A 74 11.89 1.45 -8.95
N PRO A 75 12.89 2.38 -8.98
CA PRO A 75 14.20 2.06 -9.55
C PRO A 75 14.93 0.90 -8.87
N SER A 76 14.63 0.61 -7.60
CA SER A 76 15.24 -0.51 -6.87
C SER A 76 14.95 -1.88 -7.49
N ILE A 77 13.86 -1.96 -8.26
CA ILE A 77 13.44 -3.16 -8.99
C ILE A 77 13.39 -2.91 -10.50
N SER A 78 14.14 -1.94 -11.02
CA SER A 78 14.18 -1.57 -12.43
C SER A 78 12.81 -1.15 -12.98
N LYS A 79 11.99 -0.51 -12.15
CA LYS A 79 10.70 0.07 -12.51
C LYS A 79 10.76 1.59 -12.50
N SER A 80 9.63 2.24 -12.72
CA SER A 80 9.54 3.68 -12.90
C SER A 80 10.12 4.49 -11.73
N PRO A 81 10.94 5.52 -12.01
CA PRO A 81 11.39 6.47 -10.99
C PRO A 81 10.26 7.33 -10.44
N LEU A 82 9.07 7.29 -11.06
CA LEU A 82 7.89 8.00 -10.56
C LEU A 82 7.31 7.36 -9.29
N MET A 83 7.65 6.09 -9.01
CA MET A 83 7.42 5.51 -7.69
C MET A 83 8.57 5.89 -6.76
N PRO A 84 8.39 6.88 -5.87
CA PRO A 84 9.48 7.36 -5.02
C PRO A 84 9.74 6.41 -3.85
N PRO A 85 10.94 6.49 -3.25
CA PRO A 85 11.22 5.76 -2.02
C PRO A 85 10.58 6.46 -0.82
N TRP A 86 9.88 5.71 0.02
CA TRP A 86 9.19 6.23 1.21
C TRP A 86 9.91 5.88 2.52
N GLY A 87 11.04 5.17 2.45
CA GLY A 87 11.74 4.66 3.63
C GLY A 87 12.20 5.73 4.63
N ALA A 88 12.46 6.97 4.17
CA ALA A 88 12.81 8.08 5.04
C ALA A 88 11.59 8.79 5.65
N THR A 89 10.40 8.56 5.10
CA THR A 89 9.14 9.23 5.50
C THR A 89 8.27 8.34 6.37
N LEU A 90 8.22 7.04 6.06
CA LEU A 90 7.38 6.07 6.73
C LEU A 90 8.21 5.15 7.61
N SER A 91 7.68 4.84 8.80
CA SER A 91 8.29 3.84 9.69
C SER A 91 8.07 2.42 9.14
N VAL A 92 8.85 1.48 9.64
CA VAL A 92 8.68 0.05 9.31
C VAL A 92 7.26 -0.42 9.67
N ALA A 93 6.73 -0.01 10.81
CA ALA A 93 5.37 -0.35 11.22
C ALA A 93 4.32 0.20 10.25
N GLN A 94 4.50 1.44 9.77
CA GLN A 94 3.61 2.03 8.77
C GLN A 94 3.67 1.30 7.44
N VAL A 95 4.85 0.88 7.01
CA VAL A 95 5.02 0.07 5.79
C VAL A 95 4.35 -1.30 5.95
N ASP A 96 4.47 -1.93 7.12
CA ASP A 96 3.77 -3.18 7.41
C ASP A 96 2.24 -3.01 7.35
N ASP A 97 1.72 -1.90 7.87
CA ASP A 97 0.29 -1.58 7.80
C ASP A 97 -0.18 -1.35 6.35
N LEU A 98 0.64 -0.68 5.55
CA LEU A 98 0.36 -0.48 4.12
C LEU A 98 0.37 -1.81 3.37
N LEU A 99 1.29 -2.70 3.66
CA LEU A 99 1.28 -4.05 3.08
C LEU A 99 -0.02 -4.78 3.38
N ALA A 100 -0.46 -4.76 4.64
CA ALA A 100 -1.72 -5.38 5.04
C ALA A 100 -2.91 -4.76 4.31
N TYR A 101 -2.91 -3.44 4.14
CA TYR A 101 -3.93 -2.73 3.38
C TYR A 101 -3.95 -3.15 1.90
N ILE A 102 -2.80 -3.20 1.26
CA ILE A 102 -2.66 -3.65 -0.13
C ILE A 102 -3.16 -5.10 -0.29
N ARG A 103 -2.84 -5.97 0.66
CA ARG A 103 -3.32 -7.36 0.65
C ARG A 103 -4.84 -7.45 0.79
N LYS A 104 -5.47 -6.53 1.49
CA LYS A 104 -6.94 -6.43 1.52
C LYS A 104 -7.51 -5.99 0.18
N LEU A 105 -6.84 -5.08 -0.52
CA LEU A 105 -7.29 -4.62 -1.83
C LEU A 105 -7.33 -5.76 -2.85
N CYS A 106 -6.32 -6.60 -2.88
CA CYS A 106 -6.29 -7.76 -3.77
C CYS A 106 -7.07 -8.96 -3.22
N LYS A 107 -7.43 -8.96 -1.94
CA LYS A 107 -8.00 -10.13 -1.24
C LYS A 107 -7.14 -11.38 -1.42
N CYS A 108 -5.82 -11.20 -1.34
CA CYS A 108 -4.84 -12.23 -1.65
C CYS A 108 -3.63 -12.13 -0.72
N LYS A 109 -2.81 -13.16 -0.77
CA LYS A 109 -1.49 -13.22 -0.13
C LYS A 109 -0.49 -13.83 -1.11
N ALA A 110 0.80 -13.74 -0.79
CA ALA A 110 1.83 -14.36 -1.63
C ALA A 110 1.62 -15.86 -1.76
N ASN A 111 1.86 -16.36 -2.95
CA ASN A 111 1.84 -17.80 -3.22
C ASN A 111 2.97 -18.51 -2.48
#